data_e6a59c9323fd42989a65a10b41c643d3
#
_entry.id   e6a59c9323fd42989a65a10b41c643d3
#
_cell.length_a   1.000
_cell.length_b   1.000
_cell.length_c   1.000
_cell.angle_alpha   90.00
_cell.angle_beta   90.00
_cell.angle_gamma   90.00
#
_symmetry.space_group_name_H-M   'P 1'
#
loop_
_entity.id
_entity.type
_entity.pdbx_description
1 polymer ?
#
loop_
_entity_poly.entity_id
_entity_poly.type
_entity_poly.pdbx_seq_one_letter_code
_entity_poly.pdbx_strand_id
1 'polypeptide(L)'
;MSIRLKPLLILILLLNLALVVYYQTSVYRGFFNSDAAIANILAQEIISQNSYYPQSWWYVNGDIWTFFKHTLSVFFTLLGLHAYDVHTLTVISFFLFSLWLTFAYLRKIGIDDESILVSLLGLSTLYSPMYLREVLGESAYIWYYSAMVGYLYALWLLQSREKTLLAAFLILSISLFFVAENPSRFAIYFLAPLFAPFVLFYEHIEIRYKKFLLYLLIGLAVGVVYRYFTLQHIQIHTGAEKTFLIPFEELPQHIWRSFGGLWNFYGGLWEDKAPFVSFGGVITLLKLICATAIFFIPILYAINNRGSLSPFERYTITLGYSGFFIIFGIYALTSLHVNGLYAAKENIRYIIPFVLFIAVNNGILWKFFSKRVKFLLLFSILLSYLSIQNTLQRDVAAKFAKEREEVIQTLLENNATNGYAPYWHSHIFTVLSDNKVEIRPLEDQNYKREAGTWLSSSTWYDKTDKGGSFILMPSEKIEPFERATKEYNLSEPTKTITLERYKIYLFDTNPITN
;
A
#
# COMPACT_ATOMS: atom_id res chain seq x y z
N MET A 1 -37.24 5.18 22.18
CA MET A 1 -35.86 5.37 22.69
C MET A 1 -34.95 5.71 21.51
N SER A 2 -34.63 6.98 21.29
CA SER A 2 -33.71 7.36 20.20
C SER A 2 -32.29 6.99 20.65
N ILE A 3 -31.76 5.92 20.10
CA ILE A 3 -30.33 5.59 20.25
C ILE A 3 -29.56 6.80 19.71
N ARG A 4 -28.81 7.46 20.58
CA ARG A 4 -27.90 8.54 20.13
C ARG A 4 -26.87 7.89 19.19
N LEU A 5 -26.90 8.22 17.91
CA LEU A 5 -26.06 7.60 16.88
C LEU A 5 -24.56 7.74 17.17
N LYS A 6 -24.15 8.90 17.68
CA LYS A 6 -22.73 9.20 17.95
C LYS A 6 -22.01 8.19 18.87
N PRO A 7 -22.54 7.76 20.04
CA PRO A 7 -21.90 6.74 20.87
C PRO A 7 -21.74 5.40 20.15
N LEU A 8 -22.72 5.01 19.34
CA LEU A 8 -22.65 3.80 18.53
C LEU A 8 -21.51 3.88 17.50
N LEU A 9 -21.39 5.00 16.78
CA LEU A 9 -20.32 5.21 15.79
C LEU A 9 -18.94 5.17 16.46
N ILE A 10 -18.80 5.75 17.66
CA ILE A 10 -17.55 5.68 18.43
C ILE A 10 -17.22 4.24 18.81
N LEU A 11 -18.20 3.48 19.31
CA LEU A 11 -17.99 2.07 19.66
C LEU A 11 -17.55 1.23 18.47
N ILE A 12 -18.18 1.43 17.29
CA ILE A 12 -17.81 0.76 16.05
C ILE A 12 -16.38 1.15 15.62
N LEU A 13 -16.02 2.43 15.75
CA LEU A 13 -14.66 2.89 15.44
C LEU A 13 -13.62 2.22 16.34
N LEU A 14 -13.87 2.15 17.64
CA LEU A 14 -12.97 1.46 18.59
C LEU A 14 -12.84 -0.02 18.25
N LEU A 15 -13.94 -0.68 17.88
CA LEU A 15 -13.92 -2.06 17.43
C LEU A 15 -13.09 -2.24 16.14
N ASN A 16 -13.24 -1.35 15.15
CA ASN A 16 -12.42 -1.37 13.95
C ASN A 16 -10.94 -1.24 14.28
N LEU A 17 -10.56 -0.30 15.16
CA LEU A 17 -9.16 -0.12 15.57
C LEU A 17 -8.62 -1.36 16.30
N ALA A 18 -9.42 -1.98 17.16
CA ALA A 18 -9.03 -3.24 17.81
C ALA A 18 -8.82 -4.37 16.78
N LEU A 19 -9.68 -4.46 15.77
CA LEU A 19 -9.54 -5.43 14.67
C LEU A 19 -8.31 -5.15 13.80
N VAL A 20 -7.95 -3.88 13.56
CA VAL A 20 -6.72 -3.51 12.86
C VAL A 20 -5.49 -3.97 13.64
N VAL A 21 -5.44 -3.72 14.94
CA VAL A 21 -4.34 -4.19 15.81
C VAL A 21 -4.28 -5.72 15.79
N TYR A 22 -5.41 -6.39 15.99
CA TYR A 22 -5.50 -7.85 15.94
C TYR A 22 -5.01 -8.42 14.60
N TYR A 23 -5.43 -7.83 13.49
CA TYR A 23 -4.98 -8.25 12.16
C TYR A 23 -3.46 -8.15 12.03
N GLN A 24 -2.88 -7.00 12.40
CA GLN A 24 -1.44 -6.77 12.29
C GLN A 24 -0.61 -7.69 13.19
N THR A 25 -1.04 -7.89 14.43
CA THR A 25 -0.26 -8.67 15.41
C THR A 25 -0.41 -10.18 15.22
N SER A 26 -1.58 -10.65 14.79
CA SER A 26 -1.93 -12.08 14.85
C SER A 26 -2.19 -12.72 13.49
N VAL A 27 -2.75 -11.99 12.52
CA VAL A 27 -3.19 -12.59 11.25
C VAL A 27 -2.19 -12.30 10.12
N TYR A 28 -1.77 -11.04 9.97
CA TYR A 28 -0.96 -10.63 8.83
C TYR A 28 0.42 -11.29 8.77
N ARG A 29 0.93 -11.78 9.91
CA ARG A 29 2.17 -12.58 9.94
C ARG A 29 2.13 -13.77 8.97
N GLY A 30 0.97 -14.40 8.79
CA GLY A 30 0.76 -15.45 7.79
C GLY A 30 0.76 -14.95 6.34
N PHE A 31 0.35 -13.72 6.09
CA PHE A 31 0.32 -13.11 4.75
C PHE A 31 1.49 -12.17 4.47
N PHE A 32 2.42 -12.05 5.44
CA PHE A 32 3.58 -11.18 5.30
C PHE A 32 4.37 -11.50 4.03
N ASN A 33 4.69 -10.51 3.22
CA ASN A 33 5.35 -10.68 1.93
C ASN A 33 6.63 -9.83 1.82
N SER A 34 7.40 -10.02 0.75
CA SER A 34 8.66 -9.30 0.57
C SER A 34 8.48 -7.79 0.43
N ASP A 35 7.41 -7.31 -0.21
CA ASP A 35 7.12 -5.87 -0.32
C ASP A 35 6.79 -5.25 1.05
N ALA A 36 6.19 -6.02 1.95
CA ALA A 36 5.98 -5.59 3.32
C ALA A 36 7.27 -5.60 4.16
N ALA A 37 8.12 -6.61 3.94
CA ALA A 37 9.39 -6.79 4.66
C ALA A 37 10.46 -5.75 4.30
N ILE A 38 10.42 -5.23 3.07
CA ILE A 38 11.50 -4.44 2.50
C ILE A 38 11.82 -3.16 3.27
N ALA A 39 10.83 -2.53 3.91
CA ALA A 39 11.06 -1.34 4.73
C ALA A 39 11.94 -1.64 5.96
N ASN A 40 11.80 -2.83 6.54
CA ASN A 40 12.62 -3.29 7.66
C ASN A 40 14.04 -3.62 7.21
N ILE A 41 14.17 -4.30 6.08
CA ILE A 41 15.47 -4.67 5.51
C ILE A 41 16.26 -3.42 5.12
N LEU A 42 15.63 -2.45 4.44
CA LEU A 42 16.28 -1.17 4.14
C LEU A 42 16.65 -0.40 5.42
N ALA A 43 15.80 -0.43 6.45
CA ALA A 43 16.12 0.20 7.73
C ALA A 43 17.39 -0.38 8.37
N GLN A 44 17.58 -1.69 8.28
CA GLN A 44 18.80 -2.35 8.75
C GLN A 44 20.03 -1.94 7.93
N GLU A 45 19.93 -1.84 6.61
CA GLU A 45 21.00 -1.36 5.75
C GLU A 45 21.35 0.11 6.03
N ILE A 46 20.36 0.97 6.27
CA ILE A 46 20.57 2.37 6.68
C ILE A 46 21.39 2.44 7.97
N ILE A 47 21.03 1.64 8.96
CA ILE A 47 21.71 1.62 10.27
C ILE A 47 23.12 1.03 10.11
N SER A 48 23.27 -0.08 9.42
CA SER A 48 24.56 -0.77 9.27
C SER A 48 25.59 0.05 8.50
N GLN A 49 25.15 0.79 7.48
CA GLN A 49 26.01 1.63 6.64
C GLN A 49 26.08 3.10 7.15
N ASN A 50 25.36 3.43 8.23
CA ASN A 50 25.26 4.79 8.76
C ASN A 50 24.94 5.82 7.66
N SER A 51 24.09 5.45 6.72
CA SER A 51 23.71 6.26 5.56
C SER A 51 22.22 6.12 5.27
N TYR A 52 21.48 7.24 5.20
CA TYR A 52 20.07 7.22 4.87
C TYR A 52 19.78 6.69 3.46
N TYR A 53 20.74 6.85 2.56
CA TYR A 53 20.74 6.26 1.22
C TYR A 53 21.97 5.35 1.08
N PRO A 54 21.87 4.07 1.48
CA PRO A 54 22.96 3.13 1.31
C PRO A 54 23.39 3.02 -0.14
N GLN A 55 24.67 3.22 -0.44
CA GLN A 55 25.20 3.24 -1.81
C GLN A 55 25.13 1.86 -2.48
N SER A 56 25.16 0.80 -1.68
CA SER A 56 25.04 -0.58 -2.16
C SER A 56 23.61 -1.00 -2.47
N TRP A 57 22.60 -0.20 -2.05
CA TRP A 57 21.20 -0.54 -2.23
C TRP A 57 20.71 -0.28 -3.63
N TRP A 58 20.07 -1.27 -4.24
CA TRP A 58 19.40 -1.13 -5.53
C TRP A 58 17.95 -0.68 -5.34
N TYR A 59 17.69 0.59 -5.66
CA TYR A 59 16.33 1.13 -5.75
C TYR A 59 15.69 0.71 -7.07
N VAL A 60 14.35 0.64 -7.12
CA VAL A 60 13.63 0.17 -8.30
C VAL A 60 12.54 1.14 -8.73
N ASN A 61 12.03 0.99 -9.96
CA ASN A 61 10.91 1.78 -10.52
C ASN A 61 11.15 3.29 -10.51
N GLY A 62 12.38 3.73 -10.37
CA GLY A 62 12.71 5.15 -10.24
C GLY A 62 12.34 5.76 -8.88
N ASP A 63 11.96 4.96 -7.89
CA ASP A 63 11.61 5.42 -6.55
C ASP A 63 12.87 5.43 -5.65
N ILE A 64 13.16 6.56 -5.00
CA ILE A 64 14.32 6.66 -4.08
C ILE A 64 13.92 6.66 -2.59
N TRP A 65 12.64 6.52 -2.30
CA TRP A 65 12.09 6.44 -0.94
C TRP A 65 12.65 7.49 0.04
N THR A 66 12.39 8.77 -0.27
CA THR A 66 12.91 9.89 0.50
C THR A 66 12.32 9.95 1.91
N PHE A 67 11.02 9.76 2.07
CA PHE A 67 10.35 9.65 3.36
C PHE A 67 9.20 8.67 3.24
N PHE A 68 9.40 7.46 3.75
CA PHE A 68 8.45 6.37 3.62
C PHE A 68 8.49 5.47 4.86
N LYS A 69 7.84 4.32 4.83
CA LYS A 69 7.78 3.35 5.95
C LYS A 69 9.14 3.08 6.59
N HIS A 70 10.19 2.93 5.80
CA HIS A 70 11.54 2.66 6.28
C HIS A 70 12.03 3.71 7.29
N THR A 71 11.60 4.97 7.18
CA THR A 71 12.00 6.02 8.14
C THR A 71 11.49 5.70 9.56
N LEU A 72 10.22 5.28 9.69
CA LEU A 72 9.71 4.81 10.97
C LEU A 72 10.30 3.46 11.37
N SER A 73 10.57 2.58 10.40
CA SER A 73 11.23 1.31 10.67
C SER A 73 12.64 1.53 11.25
N VAL A 74 13.42 2.48 10.75
CA VAL A 74 14.71 2.89 11.34
C VAL A 74 14.51 3.32 12.80
N PHE A 75 13.53 4.19 13.04
CA PHE A 75 13.26 4.67 14.40
C PHE A 75 12.93 3.53 15.37
N PHE A 76 12.02 2.63 14.99
CA PHE A 76 11.64 1.50 15.85
C PHE A 76 12.77 0.47 16.02
N THR A 77 13.58 0.24 14.98
CA THR A 77 14.76 -0.63 15.07
C THR A 77 15.80 -0.06 16.05
N LEU A 78 16.03 1.24 16.02
CA LEU A 78 16.93 1.91 16.96
C LEU A 78 16.43 1.87 18.42
N LEU A 79 15.11 1.69 18.61
CA LEU A 79 14.53 1.43 19.95
C LEU A 79 14.70 -0.03 20.40
N GLY A 80 15.33 -0.89 19.60
CA GLY A 80 15.60 -2.30 19.95
C GLY A 80 14.41 -3.24 19.76
N LEU A 81 13.45 -2.89 18.92
CA LEU A 81 12.31 -3.75 18.63
C LEU A 81 12.69 -4.85 17.63
N HIS A 82 12.03 -6.01 17.74
CA HIS A 82 12.19 -7.14 16.83
C HIS A 82 11.65 -6.85 15.43
N ALA A 83 12.19 -7.51 14.42
CA ALA A 83 11.97 -7.15 13.01
C ALA A 83 10.48 -7.14 12.59
N TYR A 84 9.68 -8.14 12.99
CA TYR A 84 8.25 -8.13 12.64
C TYR A 84 7.44 -7.11 13.45
N ASP A 85 7.82 -6.85 14.71
CA ASP A 85 7.18 -5.83 15.55
C ASP A 85 7.43 -4.43 15.00
N VAL A 86 8.64 -4.19 14.45
CA VAL A 86 8.96 -2.94 13.71
C VAL A 86 7.98 -2.72 12.57
N HIS A 87 7.71 -3.75 11.74
CA HIS A 87 6.71 -3.64 10.67
C HIS A 87 5.33 -3.31 11.23
N THR A 88 4.87 -4.08 12.21
CA THR A 88 3.55 -3.92 12.85
C THR A 88 3.34 -2.51 13.39
N LEU A 89 4.30 -2.00 14.16
CA LEU A 89 4.23 -0.65 14.73
C LEU A 89 4.33 0.44 13.67
N THR A 90 5.16 0.25 12.66
CA THR A 90 5.26 1.17 11.52
C THR A 90 3.89 1.33 10.83
N VAL A 91 3.25 0.22 10.47
CA VAL A 91 1.96 0.24 9.77
C VAL A 91 0.85 0.84 10.64
N ILE A 92 0.75 0.41 11.91
CA ILE A 92 -0.25 0.94 12.84
C ILE A 92 -0.05 2.45 13.03
N SER A 93 1.19 2.91 13.19
CA SER A 93 1.51 4.34 13.36
C SER A 93 1.09 5.16 12.13
N PHE A 94 1.39 4.70 10.93
CA PHE A 94 0.95 5.36 9.70
C PHE A 94 -0.57 5.40 9.57
N PHE A 95 -1.24 4.30 9.89
CA PHE A 95 -2.69 4.21 9.82
C PHE A 95 -3.36 5.18 10.82
N LEU A 96 -2.92 5.17 12.08
CA LEU A 96 -3.43 6.08 13.10
C LEU A 96 -3.12 7.54 12.78
N PHE A 97 -1.93 7.83 12.25
CA PHE A 97 -1.57 9.17 11.76
C PHE A 97 -2.52 9.63 10.65
N SER A 98 -2.86 8.75 9.70
CA SER A 98 -3.79 9.05 8.61
C SER A 98 -5.20 9.38 9.13
N LEU A 99 -5.70 8.61 10.10
CA LEU A 99 -6.99 8.88 10.75
C LEU A 99 -6.97 10.20 11.53
N TRP A 100 -5.91 10.44 12.30
CA TRP A 100 -5.74 11.67 13.05
C TRP A 100 -5.67 12.91 12.13
N LEU A 101 -4.90 12.83 11.06
CA LEU A 101 -4.76 13.94 10.11
C LEU A 101 -6.10 14.23 9.39
N THR A 102 -6.84 13.18 9.03
CA THR A 102 -8.19 13.32 8.48
C THR A 102 -9.15 13.97 9.47
N PHE A 103 -9.16 13.51 10.72
CA PHE A 103 -9.93 14.11 11.79
C PHE A 103 -9.58 15.60 11.97
N ALA A 104 -8.29 15.92 12.08
CA ALA A 104 -7.82 17.29 12.27
C ALA A 104 -8.24 18.20 11.11
N TYR A 105 -8.11 17.75 9.88
CA TYR A 105 -8.54 18.48 8.69
C TYR A 105 -10.05 18.71 8.66
N LEU A 106 -10.86 17.65 8.79
CA LEU A 106 -12.31 17.74 8.75
C LEU A 106 -12.87 18.66 9.86
N ARG A 107 -12.29 18.57 11.05
CA ARG A 107 -12.64 19.46 12.17
C ARG A 107 -12.37 20.92 11.83
N LYS A 108 -11.26 21.21 11.17
CA LYS A 108 -10.85 22.57 10.78
C LYS A 108 -11.74 23.18 9.70
N ILE A 109 -12.22 22.40 8.76
CA ILE A 109 -13.16 22.88 7.73
C ILE A 109 -14.63 22.94 8.21
N GLY A 110 -14.89 22.65 9.49
CA GLY A 110 -16.19 22.82 10.12
C GLY A 110 -17.17 21.66 9.94
N ILE A 111 -16.67 20.45 9.65
CA ILE A 111 -17.51 19.25 9.56
C ILE A 111 -17.97 18.83 10.96
N ASP A 112 -19.24 18.44 11.08
CA ASP A 112 -19.81 17.99 12.35
C ASP A 112 -19.26 16.62 12.80
N ASP A 113 -19.38 16.32 14.09
CA ASP A 113 -18.79 15.14 14.70
C ASP A 113 -19.33 13.81 14.13
N GLU A 114 -20.62 13.72 13.77
CA GLU A 114 -21.16 12.48 13.17
C GLU A 114 -20.57 12.26 11.77
N SER A 115 -20.50 13.29 10.97
CA SER A 115 -19.90 13.28 9.63
C SER A 115 -18.41 12.89 9.69
N ILE A 116 -17.66 13.42 10.66
CA ILE A 116 -16.27 13.03 10.90
C ILE A 116 -16.17 11.55 11.26
N LEU A 117 -17.01 11.07 12.20
CA LEU A 117 -17.01 9.67 12.60
C LEU A 117 -17.32 8.73 11.44
N VAL A 118 -18.27 9.10 10.57
CA VAL A 118 -18.59 8.32 9.35
C VAL A 118 -17.40 8.26 8.40
N SER A 119 -16.66 9.36 8.21
CA SER A 119 -15.41 9.37 7.43
C SER A 119 -14.37 8.40 8.01
N LEU A 120 -14.13 8.47 9.32
CA LEU A 120 -13.15 7.61 10.01
C LEU A 120 -13.57 6.15 10.00
N LEU A 121 -14.87 5.85 10.12
CA LEU A 121 -15.40 4.50 9.98
C LEU A 121 -15.19 3.97 8.56
N GLY A 122 -15.48 4.77 7.53
CA GLY A 122 -15.23 4.39 6.16
C GLY A 122 -13.74 4.10 5.86
N LEU A 123 -12.83 4.80 6.55
CA LEU A 123 -11.39 4.57 6.46
C LEU A 123 -10.91 3.36 7.28
N SER A 124 -11.60 2.97 8.34
CA SER A 124 -11.14 1.94 9.26
C SER A 124 -11.87 0.60 9.13
N THR A 125 -12.93 0.52 8.35
CA THR A 125 -13.70 -0.71 8.16
C THR A 125 -12.91 -1.71 7.32
N LEU A 126 -12.82 -2.95 7.80
CA LEU A 126 -12.13 -4.05 7.14
C LEU A 126 -13.03 -4.65 6.06
N TYR A 127 -13.02 -4.07 4.86
CA TYR A 127 -13.96 -4.42 3.79
C TYR A 127 -13.68 -5.78 3.14
N SER A 128 -12.40 -6.08 2.87
CA SER A 128 -11.99 -7.25 2.11
C SER A 128 -10.54 -7.66 2.40
N PRO A 129 -10.12 -8.88 1.99
CA PRO A 129 -8.71 -9.27 2.06
C PRO A 129 -7.79 -8.30 1.29
N MET A 130 -8.28 -7.76 0.14
CA MET A 130 -7.53 -6.78 -0.64
C MET A 130 -7.33 -5.47 0.13
N TYR A 131 -8.39 -4.94 0.76
CA TYR A 131 -8.27 -3.78 1.66
C TYR A 131 -7.22 -4.03 2.74
N LEU A 132 -7.28 -5.19 3.39
CA LEU A 132 -6.34 -5.56 4.45
C LEU A 132 -4.90 -5.61 3.95
N ARG A 133 -4.66 -6.25 2.81
CA ARG A 133 -3.33 -6.36 2.22
C ARG A 133 -2.75 -4.99 1.86
N GLU A 134 -3.47 -4.21 1.09
CA GLU A 134 -2.96 -2.99 0.47
C GLU A 134 -2.90 -1.80 1.45
N VAL A 135 -3.93 -1.63 2.30
CA VAL A 135 -4.01 -0.49 3.23
C VAL A 135 -3.27 -0.77 4.53
N LEU A 136 -3.44 -1.97 5.08
CA LEU A 136 -2.89 -2.33 6.38
C LEU A 136 -1.64 -3.22 6.26
N GLY A 137 -1.56 -4.12 5.29
CA GLY A 137 -0.43 -5.02 5.13
C GLY A 137 0.79 -4.30 4.53
N GLU A 138 0.77 -4.07 3.25
CA GLU A 138 1.86 -3.38 2.55
C GLU A 138 1.91 -1.88 2.88
N SER A 139 0.74 -1.25 3.14
CA SER A 139 0.61 0.13 3.63
C SER A 139 1.35 1.19 2.77
N ALA A 140 1.55 0.89 1.47
CA ALA A 140 2.31 1.76 0.59
C ALA A 140 1.51 3.01 0.17
N TYR A 141 0.22 2.84 -0.09
CA TYR A 141 -0.61 3.88 -0.71
C TYR A 141 -1.34 4.78 0.28
N ILE A 142 -1.45 4.39 1.54
CA ILE A 142 -2.02 5.23 2.60
C ILE A 142 -1.14 6.47 2.86
N TRP A 143 0.15 6.40 2.55
CA TRP A 143 1.07 7.53 2.64
C TRP A 143 0.71 8.64 1.64
N TYR A 144 0.41 8.29 0.38
CA TYR A 144 -0.06 9.24 -0.62
C TYR A 144 -1.38 9.90 -0.23
N TYR A 145 -2.31 9.12 0.33
CA TYR A 145 -3.55 9.65 0.90
C TYR A 145 -3.27 10.66 2.02
N SER A 146 -2.43 10.30 2.98
CA SER A 146 -2.08 11.18 4.11
C SER A 146 -1.42 12.48 3.66
N ALA A 147 -0.53 12.41 2.68
CA ALA A 147 0.13 13.58 2.13
C ALA A 147 -0.88 14.53 1.41
N MET A 148 -1.85 13.98 0.68
CA MET A 148 -2.91 14.79 0.08
C MET A 148 -3.79 15.46 1.14
N VAL A 149 -4.16 14.75 2.21
CA VAL A 149 -4.88 15.38 3.35
C VAL A 149 -4.01 16.46 3.99
N GLY A 150 -2.69 16.24 4.09
CA GLY A 150 -1.71 17.23 4.53
C GLY A 150 -1.71 18.50 3.66
N TYR A 151 -1.78 18.36 2.34
CA TYR A 151 -1.94 19.51 1.44
C TYR A 151 -3.26 20.25 1.65
N LEU A 152 -4.37 19.54 1.81
CA LEU A 152 -5.68 20.15 2.09
C LEU A 152 -5.65 20.91 3.42
N TYR A 153 -5.05 20.34 4.44
CA TYR A 153 -4.88 20.98 5.74
C TYR A 153 -4.00 22.23 5.64
N ALA A 154 -2.89 22.16 4.90
CA ALA A 154 -2.02 23.31 4.67
C ALA A 154 -2.70 24.42 3.85
N LEU A 155 -3.48 24.08 2.84
CA LEU A 155 -4.32 25.04 2.10
C LEU A 155 -5.30 25.76 3.02
N TRP A 156 -5.97 25.04 3.92
CA TRP A 156 -6.87 25.62 4.90
C TRP A 156 -6.11 26.58 5.83
N LEU A 157 -4.94 26.21 6.36
CA LEU A 157 -4.11 27.07 7.20
C LEU A 157 -3.69 28.37 6.48
N LEU A 158 -3.38 28.29 5.19
CA LEU A 158 -3.06 29.48 4.37
C LEU A 158 -4.27 30.40 4.20
N GLN A 159 -5.45 29.82 3.98
CA GLN A 159 -6.69 30.56 3.77
C GLN A 159 -7.16 31.26 5.04
N SER A 160 -7.17 30.55 6.17
CA SER A 160 -7.57 31.08 7.47
C SER A 160 -6.59 32.07 8.08
N ARG A 161 -5.39 32.22 7.48
CA ARG A 161 -4.24 32.97 8.01
C ARG A 161 -3.72 32.43 9.35
N GLU A 162 -4.21 31.27 9.78
CA GLU A 162 -3.68 30.58 10.93
C GLU A 162 -2.34 29.91 10.55
N LYS A 163 -1.34 30.06 11.41
CA LYS A 163 -0.07 29.31 11.33
C LYS A 163 0.52 29.23 9.90
N THR A 164 0.62 30.37 9.21
CA THR A 164 1.10 30.44 7.80
C THR A 164 2.48 29.77 7.62
N LEU A 165 3.38 29.85 8.62
CA LEU A 165 4.68 29.17 8.57
C LEU A 165 4.54 27.65 8.59
N LEU A 166 3.62 27.10 9.38
CA LEU A 166 3.34 25.66 9.38
C LEU A 166 2.77 25.22 8.02
N ALA A 167 1.86 26.02 7.45
CA ALA A 167 1.33 25.75 6.13
C ALA A 167 2.43 25.73 5.05
N ALA A 168 3.32 26.72 5.06
CA ALA A 168 4.46 26.78 4.15
C ALA A 168 5.36 25.56 4.34
N PHE A 169 5.72 25.22 5.58
CA PHE A 169 6.52 24.05 5.90
C PHE A 169 5.90 22.75 5.37
N LEU A 170 4.60 22.52 5.60
CA LEU A 170 3.92 21.33 5.11
C LEU A 170 3.93 21.25 3.59
N ILE A 171 3.59 22.34 2.88
CA ILE A 171 3.59 22.36 1.41
C ILE A 171 4.98 22.09 0.87
N LEU A 172 5.99 22.78 1.38
CA LEU A 172 7.38 22.62 0.96
C LEU A 172 7.87 21.19 1.20
N SER A 173 7.67 20.65 2.42
CA SER A 173 8.14 19.31 2.78
C SER A 173 7.47 18.21 1.97
N ILE A 174 6.13 18.25 1.82
CA ILE A 174 5.40 17.25 1.03
C ILE A 174 5.86 17.32 -0.43
N SER A 175 5.95 18.53 -1.01
CA SER A 175 6.40 18.72 -2.39
C SER A 175 7.83 18.19 -2.59
N LEU A 176 8.74 18.58 -1.71
CA LEU A 176 10.13 18.12 -1.74
C LEU A 176 10.21 16.60 -1.69
N PHE A 177 9.61 15.98 -0.68
CA PHE A 177 9.76 14.54 -0.45
C PHE A 177 9.17 13.72 -1.60
N PHE A 178 7.96 14.02 -2.07
CA PHE A 178 7.34 13.21 -3.12
C PHE A 178 7.90 13.47 -4.52
N VAL A 179 8.40 14.68 -4.81
CA VAL A 179 9.12 14.95 -6.05
C VAL A 179 10.49 14.27 -6.05
N ALA A 180 11.19 14.36 -4.92
CA ALA A 180 12.47 13.66 -4.78
C ALA A 180 12.29 12.15 -4.90
N GLU A 181 11.22 11.59 -4.31
CA GLU A 181 10.90 10.16 -4.43
C GLU A 181 10.66 9.75 -5.87
N ASN A 182 9.66 10.33 -6.54
CA ASN A 182 9.32 10.03 -7.93
C ASN A 182 8.53 11.18 -8.57
N PRO A 183 9.14 12.00 -9.45
CA PRO A 183 8.47 13.12 -10.08
C PRO A 183 7.23 12.76 -10.90
N SER A 184 7.23 11.61 -11.58
CA SER A 184 6.10 11.16 -12.39
C SER A 184 4.92 10.78 -11.52
N ARG A 185 5.16 10.05 -10.43
CA ARG A 185 4.11 9.75 -9.44
C ARG A 185 3.59 11.01 -8.77
N PHE A 186 4.48 11.96 -8.43
CA PHE A 186 4.06 13.24 -7.88
C PHE A 186 3.12 13.99 -8.82
N ALA A 187 3.42 14.06 -10.12
CA ALA A 187 2.56 14.70 -11.09
C ALA A 187 1.17 14.07 -11.15
N ILE A 188 1.09 12.74 -11.16
CA ILE A 188 -0.17 12.00 -11.29
C ILE A 188 -0.98 12.03 -9.99
N TYR A 189 -0.35 11.80 -8.84
CA TYR A 189 -1.05 11.69 -7.56
C TYR A 189 -1.39 13.03 -6.91
N PHE A 190 -0.56 14.05 -7.15
CA PHE A 190 -0.71 15.34 -6.48
C PHE A 190 -1.05 16.46 -7.44
N LEU A 191 -0.21 16.76 -8.44
CA LEU A 191 -0.44 17.94 -9.29
C LEU A 191 -1.77 17.85 -10.01
N ALA A 192 -2.04 16.77 -10.75
CA ALA A 192 -3.26 16.68 -11.54
C ALA A 192 -4.53 16.73 -10.65
N PRO A 193 -4.67 15.95 -9.55
CA PRO A 193 -5.83 16.05 -8.66
C PRO A 193 -5.93 17.37 -7.91
N LEU A 194 -4.82 17.99 -7.47
CA LEU A 194 -4.84 19.28 -6.79
C LEU A 194 -5.29 20.42 -7.70
N PHE A 195 -4.96 20.35 -8.99
CA PHE A 195 -5.36 21.39 -9.94
C PHE A 195 -6.77 21.20 -10.50
N ALA A 196 -7.30 19.99 -10.56
CA ALA A 196 -8.64 19.72 -11.07
C ALA A 196 -9.75 20.55 -10.39
N PRO A 197 -9.79 20.71 -9.05
CA PRO A 197 -10.78 21.57 -8.41
C PRO A 197 -10.68 23.05 -8.82
N PHE A 198 -9.49 23.55 -9.07
CA PHE A 198 -9.31 24.95 -9.53
C PHE A 198 -9.88 25.16 -10.93
N VAL A 199 -9.70 24.19 -11.83
CA VAL A 199 -10.26 24.24 -13.18
C VAL A 199 -11.78 24.14 -13.15
N LEU A 200 -12.34 23.24 -12.33
CA LEU A 200 -13.77 22.95 -12.30
C LEU A 200 -14.59 23.98 -11.50
N PHE A 201 -13.98 24.69 -10.54
CA PHE A 201 -14.66 25.60 -9.62
C PHE A 201 -14.03 26.98 -9.50
N TYR A 202 -13.33 27.42 -10.52
CA TYR A 202 -12.53 28.66 -10.54
C TYR A 202 -13.27 29.90 -9.98
N GLU A 203 -14.56 30.00 -10.22
CA GLU A 203 -15.36 31.18 -9.82
C GLU A 203 -15.58 31.32 -8.29
N HIS A 204 -15.23 30.30 -7.49
CA HIS A 204 -15.62 30.25 -6.07
C HIS A 204 -14.46 30.01 -5.11
N ILE A 205 -13.21 30.01 -5.57
CA ILE A 205 -12.07 29.74 -4.71
C ILE A 205 -11.23 31.00 -4.53
N GLU A 206 -11.57 31.83 -3.57
CA GLU A 206 -10.70 32.89 -3.02
C GLU A 206 -9.56 32.30 -2.18
N ILE A 207 -8.93 31.24 -2.64
CA ILE A 207 -7.77 30.69 -1.94
C ILE A 207 -6.57 31.61 -2.19
N ARG A 208 -5.68 31.72 -1.22
CA ARG A 208 -4.37 32.38 -1.37
C ARG A 208 -3.46 31.57 -2.30
N TYR A 209 -3.98 31.29 -3.46
CA TYR A 209 -3.46 30.42 -4.49
C TYR A 209 -2.02 30.80 -4.89
N LYS A 210 -1.74 32.11 -5.01
CA LYS A 210 -0.37 32.58 -5.34
C LYS A 210 0.67 32.13 -4.33
N LYS A 211 0.36 32.17 -3.01
CA LYS A 211 1.28 31.70 -1.98
C LYS A 211 1.41 30.19 -1.97
N PHE A 212 0.29 29.48 -2.14
CA PHE A 212 0.32 28.03 -2.27
C PHE A 212 1.19 27.60 -3.44
N LEU A 213 0.98 28.18 -4.64
CA LEU A 213 1.79 27.91 -5.83
C LEU A 213 3.27 28.25 -5.61
N LEU A 214 3.57 29.37 -4.98
CA LEU A 214 4.93 29.75 -4.68
C LEU A 214 5.63 28.68 -3.83
N TYR A 215 5.02 28.26 -2.72
CA TYR A 215 5.59 27.23 -1.86
C TYR A 215 5.67 25.86 -2.55
N LEU A 216 4.64 25.51 -3.33
CA LEU A 216 4.66 24.31 -4.16
C LEU A 216 5.84 24.32 -5.13
N LEU A 217 6.01 25.39 -5.91
CA LEU A 217 7.09 25.52 -6.89
C LEU A 217 8.48 25.51 -6.24
N ILE A 218 8.64 26.16 -5.10
CA ILE A 218 9.90 26.09 -4.33
C ILE A 218 10.16 24.66 -3.88
N GLY A 219 9.16 23.98 -3.32
CA GLY A 219 9.28 22.58 -2.89
C GLY A 219 9.61 21.63 -4.05
N LEU A 220 8.99 21.86 -5.23
CA LEU A 220 9.31 21.13 -6.46
C LEU A 220 10.76 21.36 -6.88
N ALA A 221 11.19 22.61 -6.97
CA ALA A 221 12.56 22.95 -7.40
C ALA A 221 13.60 22.33 -6.46
N VAL A 222 13.41 22.48 -5.14
CA VAL A 222 14.30 21.88 -4.14
C VAL A 222 14.27 20.35 -4.22
N GLY A 223 13.08 19.73 -4.40
CA GLY A 223 12.93 18.29 -4.55
C GLY A 223 13.64 17.72 -5.77
N VAL A 224 13.57 18.42 -6.92
CA VAL A 224 14.29 18.03 -8.14
C VAL A 224 15.81 18.12 -7.93
N VAL A 225 16.28 19.22 -7.33
CA VAL A 225 17.72 19.41 -7.03
C VAL A 225 18.20 18.33 -6.04
N TYR A 226 17.44 18.09 -4.97
CA TYR A 226 17.75 17.05 -4.01
C TYR A 226 17.83 15.67 -4.66
N ARG A 227 16.84 15.31 -5.48
CA ARG A 227 16.85 14.06 -6.24
C ARG A 227 18.07 13.95 -7.16
N TYR A 228 18.38 15.01 -7.89
CA TYR A 228 19.54 15.02 -8.79
C TYR A 228 20.83 14.67 -8.04
N PHE A 229 21.09 15.30 -6.90
CA PHE A 229 22.28 14.97 -6.10
C PHE A 229 22.22 13.57 -5.50
N THR A 230 21.06 13.12 -5.00
CA THR A 230 20.91 11.76 -4.46
C THR A 230 21.21 10.71 -5.52
N LEU A 231 20.73 10.88 -6.75
CA LEU A 231 20.96 9.95 -7.87
C LEU A 231 22.44 9.81 -8.28
N GLN A 232 23.31 10.72 -7.88
CA GLN A 232 24.76 10.60 -8.11
C GLN A 232 25.41 9.57 -7.18
N HIS A 233 24.74 9.18 -6.10
CA HIS A 233 25.30 8.36 -5.04
C HIS A 233 24.58 7.01 -4.82
N ILE A 234 23.49 6.75 -5.53
CA ILE A 234 22.70 5.53 -5.40
C ILE A 234 22.54 4.81 -6.74
N GLN A 235 22.20 3.53 -6.66
CA GLN A 235 21.90 2.72 -7.82
C GLN A 235 20.38 2.59 -8.01
N ILE A 236 19.89 2.87 -9.22
CA ILE A 236 18.49 2.63 -9.57
C ILE A 236 18.42 1.59 -10.66
N HIS A 237 17.70 0.49 -10.36
CA HIS A 237 17.38 -0.50 -11.35
C HIS A 237 16.07 -0.11 -12.07
N THR A 238 16.17 0.19 -13.36
CA THR A 238 15.03 0.59 -14.19
C THR A 238 14.40 -0.63 -14.84
N GLY A 239 13.89 -1.54 -14.05
CA GLY A 239 13.15 -2.72 -14.54
C GLY A 239 11.68 -2.46 -14.84
N ALA A 240 11.24 -1.19 -14.84
CA ALA A 240 9.86 -0.85 -15.13
C ALA A 240 9.50 -1.24 -16.57
N GLU A 241 8.57 -2.16 -16.71
CA GLU A 241 7.94 -2.45 -18.00
C GLU A 241 7.38 -1.15 -18.59
N LYS A 242 7.67 -0.91 -19.87
CA LYS A 242 7.15 0.26 -20.56
C LYS A 242 5.63 0.15 -20.62
N THR A 243 4.93 1.16 -20.10
CA THR A 243 3.49 1.26 -20.21
C THR A 243 3.11 1.79 -21.57
N PHE A 244 2.28 1.06 -22.31
CA PHE A 244 1.81 1.44 -23.65
C PHE A 244 0.32 1.80 -23.61
N LEU A 245 -0.14 2.58 -24.59
CA LEU A 245 -1.58 2.70 -24.83
C LEU A 245 -2.09 1.38 -25.41
N ILE A 246 -3.25 0.94 -24.92
CA ILE A 246 -3.89 -0.29 -25.41
C ILE A 246 -4.65 -0.05 -26.72
N PRO A 247 -4.89 -1.09 -27.55
CA PRO A 247 -5.82 -1.04 -28.65
C PRO A 247 -7.23 -0.66 -28.17
N PHE A 248 -7.96 0.08 -29.01
CA PHE A 248 -9.30 0.56 -28.64
C PHE A 248 -10.30 -0.58 -28.38
N GLU A 249 -10.10 -1.71 -29.03
CA GLU A 249 -10.90 -2.94 -28.89
C GLU A 249 -10.81 -3.54 -27.48
N GLU A 250 -9.69 -3.32 -26.76
CA GLU A 250 -9.45 -3.81 -25.40
C GLU A 250 -10.05 -2.89 -24.32
N LEU A 251 -10.37 -1.64 -24.68
CA LEU A 251 -10.84 -0.63 -23.73
C LEU A 251 -12.03 -1.06 -22.86
N PRO A 252 -13.11 -1.69 -23.41
CA PRO A 252 -14.23 -2.14 -22.58
C PRO A 252 -13.81 -3.16 -21.52
N GLN A 253 -12.90 -4.06 -21.86
CA GLN A 253 -12.40 -5.07 -20.93
C GLN A 253 -11.54 -4.44 -19.81
N HIS A 254 -10.70 -3.45 -20.14
CA HIS A 254 -9.89 -2.72 -19.16
C HIS A 254 -10.74 -1.89 -18.19
N ILE A 255 -11.79 -1.22 -18.71
CA ILE A 255 -12.77 -0.51 -17.88
C ILE A 255 -13.44 -1.48 -16.91
N TRP A 256 -13.92 -2.63 -17.41
CA TRP A 256 -14.56 -3.64 -16.58
C TRP A 256 -13.65 -4.19 -15.49
N ARG A 257 -12.40 -4.50 -15.84
CA ARG A 257 -11.38 -4.97 -14.88
C ARG A 257 -11.10 -3.92 -13.79
N SER A 258 -11.02 -2.64 -14.16
CA SER A 258 -10.78 -1.55 -13.23
C SER A 258 -11.94 -1.39 -12.23
N PHE A 259 -13.19 -1.50 -12.69
CA PHE A 259 -14.34 -1.57 -11.77
C PHE A 259 -14.33 -2.84 -10.93
N GLY A 260 -13.96 -3.98 -11.50
CA GLY A 260 -13.80 -5.24 -10.76
C GLY A 260 -12.86 -5.09 -9.58
N GLY A 261 -11.72 -4.40 -9.78
CA GLY A 261 -10.79 -4.07 -8.69
C GLY A 261 -11.39 -3.19 -7.60
N LEU A 262 -12.18 -2.15 -7.98
CA LEU A 262 -12.89 -1.31 -7.01
C LEU A 262 -13.89 -2.12 -6.18
N TRP A 263 -14.66 -2.99 -6.82
CA TRP A 263 -15.60 -3.86 -6.12
C TRP A 263 -14.89 -4.87 -5.22
N ASN A 264 -13.75 -5.40 -5.65
CA ASN A 264 -12.92 -6.29 -4.83
C ASN A 264 -12.39 -5.58 -3.57
N PHE A 265 -11.98 -4.32 -3.70
CA PHE A 265 -11.54 -3.51 -2.57
C PHE A 265 -12.61 -3.41 -1.47
N TYR A 266 -13.88 -3.31 -1.84
CA TYR A 266 -15.02 -3.31 -0.92
C TYR A 266 -15.58 -4.72 -0.61
N GLY A 267 -14.98 -5.78 -1.15
CA GLY A 267 -15.40 -7.17 -0.93
C GLY A 267 -16.67 -7.57 -1.67
N GLY A 268 -17.03 -6.84 -2.72
CA GLY A 268 -18.20 -7.10 -3.58
C GLY A 268 -17.89 -7.90 -4.86
N LEU A 269 -16.67 -8.38 -5.03
CA LEU A 269 -16.31 -9.22 -6.16
C LEU A 269 -16.41 -10.69 -5.76
N TRP A 270 -16.99 -11.49 -6.67
CA TRP A 270 -17.12 -12.92 -6.51
C TRP A 270 -15.81 -13.60 -6.93
N GLU A 271 -14.92 -13.83 -5.99
CA GLU A 271 -13.64 -14.52 -6.25
C GLU A 271 -13.72 -16.00 -6.00
N ASP A 272 -14.46 -16.39 -4.97
CA ASP A 272 -14.69 -17.78 -4.64
C ASP A 272 -15.85 -18.33 -5.46
N LYS A 273 -15.71 -19.55 -5.95
CA LYS A 273 -16.79 -20.27 -6.68
C LYS A 273 -17.96 -20.62 -5.74
N ALA A 274 -18.28 -19.75 -4.77
CA ALA A 274 -19.38 -19.94 -3.87
C ALA A 274 -20.70 -19.91 -4.67
N PRO A 275 -21.62 -20.86 -4.45
CA PRO A 275 -22.91 -20.85 -5.10
C PRO A 275 -23.65 -19.53 -4.85
N PHE A 276 -24.24 -18.95 -5.88
CA PHE A 276 -24.97 -17.68 -5.79
C PHE A 276 -26.01 -17.66 -4.65
N VAL A 277 -26.66 -18.79 -4.40
CA VAL A 277 -27.70 -18.95 -3.36
C VAL A 277 -27.13 -19.25 -1.99
N SER A 278 -25.79 -19.35 -1.83
CA SER A 278 -25.16 -19.54 -0.52
C SER A 278 -25.15 -18.25 0.31
N PHE A 279 -25.05 -18.38 1.63
CA PHE A 279 -24.92 -17.22 2.53
C PHE A 279 -23.76 -16.29 2.12
N GLY A 280 -22.60 -16.87 1.79
CA GLY A 280 -21.44 -16.10 1.30
C GLY A 280 -21.74 -15.37 -0.02
N GLY A 281 -22.43 -16.05 -0.96
CA GLY A 281 -22.82 -15.45 -2.23
C GLY A 281 -23.78 -14.27 -2.07
N VAL A 282 -24.78 -14.41 -1.21
CA VAL A 282 -25.73 -13.31 -0.91
C VAL A 282 -24.99 -12.12 -0.27
N ILE A 283 -24.09 -12.35 0.69
CA ILE A 283 -23.30 -11.27 1.29
C ILE A 283 -22.44 -10.56 0.24
N THR A 284 -21.77 -11.30 -0.63
CA THR A 284 -20.94 -10.73 -1.70
C THR A 284 -21.77 -9.87 -2.65
N LEU A 285 -22.96 -10.32 -3.06
CA LEU A 285 -23.89 -9.53 -3.87
C LEU A 285 -24.33 -8.24 -3.17
N LEU A 286 -24.69 -8.34 -1.89
CA LEU A 286 -25.07 -7.16 -1.10
C LEU A 286 -23.89 -6.18 -0.95
N LYS A 287 -22.66 -6.67 -0.76
CA LYS A 287 -21.46 -5.85 -0.76
C LYS A 287 -21.21 -5.17 -2.11
N LEU A 288 -21.44 -5.84 -3.23
CA LEU A 288 -21.34 -5.26 -4.56
C LEU A 288 -22.32 -4.09 -4.74
N ILE A 289 -23.58 -4.27 -4.33
CA ILE A 289 -24.60 -3.21 -4.35
C ILE A 289 -24.17 -2.04 -3.46
N CYS A 290 -23.71 -2.32 -2.24
CA CYS A 290 -23.23 -1.29 -1.32
C CYS A 290 -22.00 -0.56 -1.86
N ALA A 291 -21.00 -1.27 -2.42
CA ALA A 291 -19.81 -0.68 -3.00
C ALA A 291 -20.15 0.28 -4.15
N THR A 292 -21.06 -0.16 -5.05
CA THR A 292 -21.55 0.68 -6.13
C THR A 292 -22.27 1.93 -5.60
N ALA A 293 -23.10 1.77 -4.59
CA ALA A 293 -23.81 2.88 -3.97
C ALA A 293 -22.88 3.85 -3.22
N ILE A 294 -21.91 3.35 -2.45
CA ILE A 294 -20.89 4.13 -1.75
C ILE A 294 -20.09 4.99 -2.72
N PHE A 295 -19.86 4.51 -3.93
CA PHE A 295 -19.12 5.24 -4.95
C PHE A 295 -19.96 6.28 -5.68
N PHE A 296 -21.13 5.90 -6.20
CA PHE A 296 -21.90 6.75 -7.13
C PHE A 296 -22.89 7.69 -6.43
N ILE A 297 -23.49 7.29 -5.31
CA ILE A 297 -24.49 8.13 -4.62
C ILE A 297 -23.89 9.47 -4.15
N PRO A 298 -22.70 9.54 -3.57
CA PRO A 298 -22.10 10.80 -3.15
C PRO A 298 -21.88 11.78 -4.30
N ILE A 299 -21.60 11.31 -5.51
CA ILE A 299 -21.46 12.17 -6.69
C ILE A 299 -22.76 12.92 -6.96
N LEU A 300 -23.90 12.19 -6.97
CA LEU A 300 -25.22 12.79 -7.20
C LEU A 300 -25.58 13.80 -6.12
N TYR A 301 -25.31 13.47 -4.85
CA TYR A 301 -25.57 14.40 -3.74
C TYR A 301 -24.64 15.61 -3.78
N ALA A 302 -23.38 15.47 -4.15
CA ALA A 302 -22.45 16.59 -4.31
C ALA A 302 -22.90 17.55 -5.40
N ILE A 303 -23.37 17.04 -6.54
CA ILE A 303 -23.91 17.84 -7.65
C ILE A 303 -25.17 18.58 -7.19
N ASN A 304 -26.14 17.88 -6.61
CA ASN A 304 -27.44 18.45 -6.21
C ASN A 304 -27.32 19.46 -5.06
N ASN A 305 -26.33 19.32 -4.17
CA ASN A 305 -26.14 20.20 -3.02
C ASN A 305 -24.94 21.15 -3.19
N ARG A 306 -24.43 21.34 -4.42
CA ARG A 306 -23.23 22.15 -4.70
C ARG A 306 -23.28 23.54 -4.05
N GLY A 307 -24.43 24.21 -4.07
CA GLY A 307 -24.62 25.55 -3.48
C GLY A 307 -24.57 25.59 -1.96
N SER A 308 -24.80 24.44 -1.29
CA SER A 308 -24.82 24.33 0.18
C SER A 308 -23.48 23.82 0.75
N LEU A 309 -22.56 23.39 -0.10
CA LEU A 309 -21.23 22.95 0.29
C LEU A 309 -20.29 24.16 0.44
N SER A 310 -19.49 24.18 1.48
CA SER A 310 -18.42 25.16 1.64
C SER A 310 -17.33 24.98 0.56
N PRO A 311 -16.50 26.00 0.28
CA PRO A 311 -15.43 25.88 -0.71
C PRO A 311 -14.48 24.69 -0.45
N PHE A 312 -14.11 24.43 0.81
CA PHE A 312 -13.23 23.31 1.16
C PHE A 312 -13.91 21.94 1.06
N GLU A 313 -15.20 21.84 1.37
CA GLU A 313 -15.97 20.60 1.13
C GLU A 313 -16.00 20.27 -0.36
N ARG A 314 -16.33 21.24 -1.21
CA ARG A 314 -16.31 21.09 -2.68
C ARG A 314 -14.94 20.68 -3.18
N TYR A 315 -13.91 21.39 -2.71
CA TYR A 315 -12.53 21.09 -3.12
C TYR A 315 -12.13 19.66 -2.77
N THR A 316 -12.40 19.19 -1.54
CA THR A 316 -12.08 17.84 -1.08
C THR A 316 -12.81 16.78 -1.90
N ILE A 317 -14.11 16.97 -2.13
CA ILE A 317 -14.92 16.03 -2.92
C ILE A 317 -14.39 15.94 -4.35
N THR A 318 -14.13 17.11 -4.98
CA THR A 318 -13.63 17.14 -6.36
C THR A 318 -12.24 16.54 -6.47
N LEU A 319 -11.33 16.81 -5.52
CA LEU A 319 -9.99 16.21 -5.49
C LEU A 319 -10.08 14.68 -5.43
N GLY A 320 -10.91 14.13 -4.55
CA GLY A 320 -11.07 12.69 -4.41
C GLY A 320 -11.56 12.03 -5.71
N TYR A 321 -12.62 12.58 -6.32
CA TYR A 321 -13.15 12.01 -7.56
C TYR A 321 -12.30 12.28 -8.79
N SER A 322 -11.72 13.49 -8.93
CA SER A 322 -10.84 13.78 -10.06
C SER A 322 -9.60 12.89 -10.04
N GLY A 323 -8.99 12.72 -8.88
CA GLY A 323 -7.86 11.82 -8.72
C GLY A 323 -8.21 10.37 -9.02
N PHE A 324 -9.39 9.91 -8.55
CA PHE A 324 -9.90 8.60 -8.91
C PHE A 324 -10.01 8.44 -10.44
N PHE A 325 -10.71 9.36 -11.13
CA PHE A 325 -10.91 9.24 -12.57
C PHE A 325 -9.64 9.41 -13.39
N ILE A 326 -8.66 10.20 -12.91
CA ILE A 326 -7.34 10.30 -13.56
C ILE A 326 -6.63 8.94 -13.53
N ILE A 327 -6.50 8.32 -12.36
CA ILE A 327 -5.84 7.00 -12.24
C ILE A 327 -6.65 5.92 -12.94
N PHE A 328 -7.98 5.93 -12.81
CA PHE A 328 -8.86 5.01 -13.50
C PHE A 328 -8.70 5.12 -15.02
N GLY A 329 -8.59 6.35 -15.55
CA GLY A 329 -8.32 6.59 -16.97
C GLY A 329 -6.98 6.02 -17.42
N ILE A 330 -5.92 6.16 -16.59
CA ILE A 330 -4.62 5.55 -16.86
C ILE A 330 -4.76 4.02 -16.93
N TYR A 331 -5.45 3.40 -16.01
CA TYR A 331 -5.70 1.96 -16.04
C TYR A 331 -6.52 1.53 -17.25
N ALA A 332 -7.56 2.28 -17.58
CA ALA A 332 -8.42 1.94 -18.70
C ALA A 332 -7.71 2.05 -20.05
N LEU A 333 -6.78 3.02 -20.18
CA LEU A 333 -6.14 3.36 -21.45
C LEU A 333 -4.75 2.74 -21.66
N THR A 334 -4.18 2.09 -20.65
CA THR A 334 -2.79 1.63 -20.72
C THR A 334 -2.61 0.16 -20.39
N SER A 335 -1.46 -0.38 -20.78
CA SER A 335 -1.05 -1.77 -20.53
C SER A 335 -0.72 -2.10 -19.06
N LEU A 336 -1.00 -1.22 -18.11
CA LEU A 336 -0.80 -1.48 -16.68
C LEU A 336 -1.53 -2.75 -16.19
N HIS A 337 -2.49 -3.26 -16.96
CA HIS A 337 -3.26 -4.45 -16.67
C HIS A 337 -2.90 -5.70 -17.49
N VAL A 338 -1.88 -5.65 -18.35
CA VAL A 338 -1.64 -6.68 -19.38
C VAL A 338 -1.19 -8.02 -18.81
N ASN A 339 -0.68 -8.07 -17.60
CA ASN A 339 -0.12 -9.31 -17.04
C ASN A 339 -1.17 -10.32 -16.51
N GLY A 340 -2.37 -10.35 -17.11
CA GLY A 340 -3.39 -11.37 -16.89
C GLY A 340 -4.59 -10.92 -16.06
N LEU A 341 -5.64 -11.74 -16.04
CA LEU A 341 -6.93 -11.48 -15.34
C LEU A 341 -6.74 -11.25 -13.83
N TYR A 342 -5.76 -11.90 -13.22
CA TYR A 342 -5.45 -11.77 -11.79
C TYR A 342 -4.62 -10.52 -11.48
N ALA A 343 -3.67 -10.17 -12.32
CA ALA A 343 -2.84 -8.97 -12.14
C ALA A 343 -3.67 -7.67 -12.21
N ALA A 344 -4.72 -7.63 -13.03
CA ALA A 344 -5.64 -6.49 -13.08
C ALA A 344 -6.36 -6.23 -11.75
N LYS A 345 -6.71 -7.26 -11.01
CA LYS A 345 -7.33 -7.15 -9.68
C LYS A 345 -6.34 -6.65 -8.63
N GLU A 346 -5.08 -7.01 -8.76
CA GLU A 346 -4.02 -6.64 -7.81
C GLU A 346 -3.46 -5.25 -8.06
N ASN A 347 -3.39 -4.82 -9.32
CA ASN A 347 -2.82 -3.52 -9.67
C ASN A 347 -3.70 -2.31 -9.35
N ILE A 348 -4.95 -2.51 -8.90
CA ILE A 348 -5.82 -1.41 -8.45
C ILE A 348 -5.24 -0.62 -7.28
N ARG A 349 -4.18 -1.11 -6.66
CA ARG A 349 -3.48 -0.45 -5.55
C ARG A 349 -3.16 1.04 -5.82
N TYR A 350 -2.94 1.42 -7.07
CA TYR A 350 -2.67 2.83 -7.42
C TYR A 350 -3.89 3.76 -7.25
N ILE A 351 -5.13 3.24 -7.27
CA ILE A 351 -6.36 4.03 -7.04
C ILE A 351 -6.64 4.22 -5.54
N ILE A 352 -6.04 3.42 -4.65
CA ILE A 352 -6.35 3.35 -3.22
C ILE A 352 -6.39 4.72 -2.54
N PRO A 353 -5.43 5.65 -2.74
CA PRO A 353 -5.49 6.96 -2.09
C PRO A 353 -6.82 7.68 -2.34
N PHE A 354 -7.36 7.57 -3.56
CA PHE A 354 -8.60 8.24 -3.95
C PHE A 354 -9.85 7.47 -3.51
N VAL A 355 -9.78 6.14 -3.43
CA VAL A 355 -10.86 5.33 -2.82
C VAL A 355 -11.00 5.66 -1.33
N LEU A 356 -9.92 5.93 -0.62
CA LEU A 356 -9.96 6.42 0.75
C LEU A 356 -10.61 7.82 0.83
N PHE A 357 -10.40 8.70 -0.15
CA PHE A 357 -11.12 9.96 -0.25
C PHE A 357 -12.62 9.79 -0.47
N ILE A 358 -13.07 8.73 -1.12
CA ILE A 358 -14.50 8.43 -1.26
C ILE A 358 -15.14 8.19 0.13
N ALA A 359 -14.44 7.51 1.04
CA ALA A 359 -14.90 7.36 2.42
C ALA A 359 -15.04 8.73 3.12
N VAL A 360 -14.06 9.62 2.94
CA VAL A 360 -14.12 11.01 3.45
C VAL A 360 -15.28 11.78 2.84
N ASN A 361 -15.48 11.68 1.52
CA ASN A 361 -16.58 12.35 0.82
C ASN A 361 -17.95 11.88 1.30
N ASN A 362 -18.12 10.59 1.60
CA ASN A 362 -19.33 10.07 2.21
C ASN A 362 -19.60 10.72 3.58
N GLY A 363 -18.57 10.93 4.38
CA GLY A 363 -18.70 11.65 5.65
C GLY A 363 -19.06 13.12 5.46
N ILE A 364 -18.37 13.86 4.59
CA ILE A 364 -18.68 15.27 4.29
C ILE A 364 -20.15 15.43 3.84
N LEU A 365 -20.63 14.50 3.03
CA LEU A 365 -21.99 14.53 2.47
C LEU A 365 -23.05 13.93 3.41
N TRP A 366 -22.64 13.34 4.55
CA TRP A 366 -23.53 12.68 5.51
C TRP A 366 -24.73 13.53 5.93
N LYS A 367 -24.53 14.83 6.15
CA LYS A 367 -25.59 15.76 6.53
C LYS A 367 -26.70 15.89 5.47
N PHE A 368 -26.39 15.66 4.20
CA PHE A 368 -27.35 15.75 3.08
C PHE A 368 -28.02 14.41 2.75
N PHE A 369 -27.47 13.29 3.22
CA PHE A 369 -28.00 11.97 2.88
C PHE A 369 -29.38 11.71 3.50
N SER A 370 -30.27 11.13 2.71
CA SER A 370 -31.55 10.62 3.21
C SER A 370 -31.32 9.48 4.22
N LYS A 371 -32.32 9.20 5.06
CA LYS A 371 -32.26 8.08 6.03
C LYS A 371 -31.94 6.74 5.36
N ARG A 372 -32.43 6.52 4.13
CA ARG A 372 -32.15 5.30 3.35
C ARG A 372 -30.69 5.17 2.96
N VAL A 373 -30.08 6.27 2.51
CA VAL A 373 -28.65 6.28 2.15
C VAL A 373 -27.78 6.12 3.38
N LYS A 374 -28.10 6.81 4.48
CA LYS A 374 -27.41 6.61 5.77
C LYS A 374 -27.48 5.16 6.23
N PHE A 375 -28.67 4.55 6.14
CA PHE A 375 -28.82 3.12 6.46
C PHE A 375 -27.94 2.24 5.56
N LEU A 376 -27.92 2.50 4.25
CA LEU A 376 -27.12 1.71 3.29
C LEU A 376 -25.61 1.76 3.62
N LEU A 377 -25.10 2.95 3.99
CA LEU A 377 -23.69 3.12 4.39
C LEU A 377 -23.38 2.33 5.69
N LEU A 378 -24.24 2.45 6.70
CA LEU A 378 -24.07 1.68 7.94
C LEU A 378 -24.25 0.18 7.73
N PHE A 379 -25.14 -0.20 6.82
CA PHE A 379 -25.35 -1.60 6.43
C PHE A 379 -24.11 -2.21 5.75
N SER A 380 -23.38 -1.42 4.95
CA SER A 380 -22.12 -1.89 4.35
C SER A 380 -21.05 -2.23 5.42
N ILE A 381 -21.00 -1.47 6.50
CA ILE A 381 -20.14 -1.75 7.64
C ILE A 381 -20.59 -3.04 8.33
N LEU A 382 -21.89 -3.22 8.55
CA LEU A 382 -22.44 -4.46 9.11
C LEU A 382 -22.12 -5.68 8.26
N LEU A 383 -22.26 -5.59 6.93
CA LEU A 383 -21.88 -6.66 6.00
C LEU A 383 -20.41 -7.04 6.12
N SER A 384 -19.53 -6.05 6.37
CA SER A 384 -18.11 -6.30 6.60
C SER A 384 -17.86 -7.12 7.88
N TYR A 385 -18.60 -6.85 8.94
CA TYR A 385 -18.55 -7.68 10.16
C TYR A 385 -19.14 -9.08 9.96
N LEU A 386 -20.26 -9.21 9.24
CA LEU A 386 -20.85 -10.52 8.95
C LEU A 386 -19.92 -11.41 8.10
N SER A 387 -19.03 -10.81 7.33
CA SER A 387 -18.03 -11.53 6.51
C SER A 387 -16.62 -11.47 7.10
N ILE A 388 -16.46 -11.08 8.36
CA ILE A 388 -15.13 -10.82 8.95
C ILE A 388 -14.21 -12.05 8.94
N GLN A 389 -14.77 -13.24 9.08
CA GLN A 389 -14.01 -14.50 9.01
C GLN A 389 -13.38 -14.69 7.63
N ASN A 390 -14.17 -14.48 6.57
CA ASN A 390 -13.70 -14.56 5.18
C ASN A 390 -12.70 -13.43 4.87
N THR A 391 -12.91 -12.25 5.44
CA THR A 391 -12.03 -11.09 5.26
C THR A 391 -10.66 -11.32 5.91
N LEU A 392 -10.64 -11.83 7.13
CA LEU A 392 -9.41 -12.10 7.87
C LEU A 392 -8.66 -13.34 7.37
N GLN A 393 -9.37 -14.34 6.82
CA GLN A 393 -8.78 -15.61 6.35
C GLN A 393 -7.86 -16.29 7.38
N ARG A 394 -8.28 -16.30 8.66
CA ARG A 394 -7.45 -16.72 9.78
C ARG A 394 -6.82 -18.11 9.63
N ASP A 395 -7.59 -19.09 9.14
CA ASP A 395 -7.10 -20.47 9.00
C ASP A 395 -6.02 -20.57 7.93
N VAL A 396 -6.18 -19.82 6.83
CA VAL A 396 -5.18 -19.71 5.76
C VAL A 396 -3.92 -19.03 6.29
N ALA A 397 -4.08 -17.92 7.03
CA ALA A 397 -2.97 -17.22 7.66
C ALA A 397 -2.21 -18.11 8.65
N ALA A 398 -2.92 -18.86 9.49
CA ALA A 398 -2.32 -19.78 10.45
C ALA A 398 -1.55 -20.92 9.76
N LYS A 399 -2.12 -21.47 8.68
CA LYS A 399 -1.42 -22.47 7.86
C LYS A 399 -0.12 -21.91 7.29
N PHE A 400 -0.15 -20.73 6.64
CA PHE A 400 1.05 -20.11 6.08
C PHE A 400 2.08 -19.72 7.13
N ALA A 401 1.64 -19.25 8.31
CA ALA A 401 2.56 -18.95 9.40
C ALA A 401 3.29 -20.21 9.89
N LYS A 402 2.58 -21.34 10.02
CA LYS A 402 3.15 -22.64 10.42
C LYS A 402 4.16 -23.14 9.39
N GLU A 403 3.82 -23.08 8.10
CA GLU A 403 4.72 -23.51 7.02
C GLU A 403 6.04 -22.70 7.00
N ARG A 404 5.95 -21.38 7.27
CA ARG A 404 7.13 -20.52 7.36
C ARG A 404 7.98 -20.82 8.57
N GLU A 405 7.34 -21.07 9.71
CA GLU A 405 8.05 -21.47 10.93
C GLU A 405 8.80 -22.80 10.71
N GLU A 406 8.16 -23.77 10.04
CA GLU A 406 8.79 -25.04 9.67
C GLU A 406 10.03 -24.84 8.80
N VAL A 407 9.98 -23.94 7.81
CA VAL A 407 11.15 -23.57 6.99
C VAL A 407 12.26 -23.00 7.86
N ILE A 408 11.94 -22.03 8.72
CA ILE A 408 12.93 -21.38 9.61
C ILE A 408 13.58 -22.42 10.54
N GLN A 409 12.79 -23.25 11.20
CA GLN A 409 13.30 -24.29 12.09
C GLN A 409 14.20 -25.31 11.36
N THR A 410 13.75 -25.76 10.17
CA THR A 410 14.52 -26.68 9.34
C THR A 410 15.89 -26.10 8.96
N LEU A 411 15.93 -24.80 8.62
CA LEU A 411 17.17 -24.12 8.28
C LEU A 411 18.11 -24.02 9.50
N LEU A 412 17.57 -23.64 10.67
CA LEU A 412 18.35 -23.53 11.91
C LEU A 412 18.88 -24.88 12.38
N GLU A 413 18.09 -25.96 12.31
CA GLU A 413 18.51 -27.33 12.65
C GLU A 413 19.64 -27.86 11.76
N ASN A 414 19.72 -27.36 10.52
CA ASN A 414 20.79 -27.71 9.59
C ASN A 414 21.95 -26.70 9.57
N ASN A 415 21.99 -25.72 10.52
CA ASN A 415 22.97 -24.64 10.57
C ASN A 415 23.05 -23.82 9.27
N ALA A 416 21.95 -23.77 8.49
CA ALA A 416 21.84 -23.05 7.23
C ALA A 416 21.26 -21.65 7.51
N THR A 417 22.13 -20.70 7.86
CA THR A 417 21.70 -19.35 8.27
C THR A 417 21.77 -18.33 7.15
N ASN A 418 22.50 -18.60 6.07
CA ASN A 418 22.69 -17.71 4.93
C ASN A 418 22.25 -18.41 3.65
N GLY A 419 21.36 -17.79 2.87
CA GLY A 419 20.90 -18.41 1.64
C GLY A 419 20.16 -17.46 0.71
N TYR A 420 19.58 -18.07 -0.32
CA TYR A 420 18.99 -17.35 -1.43
C TYR A 420 17.61 -17.91 -1.78
N ALA A 421 16.72 -17.05 -2.29
CA ALA A 421 15.40 -17.44 -2.78
C ALA A 421 14.93 -16.45 -3.86
N PRO A 422 13.93 -16.80 -4.68
CA PRO A 422 13.22 -15.82 -5.49
C PRO A 422 12.73 -14.63 -4.64
N TYR A 423 12.69 -13.42 -5.21
CA TYR A 423 12.36 -12.18 -4.48
C TYR A 423 11.15 -12.31 -3.55
N TRP A 424 10.04 -12.86 -4.03
CA TRP A 424 8.80 -12.97 -3.25
C TRP A 424 8.91 -13.93 -2.05
N HIS A 425 10.01 -14.71 -1.95
CA HIS A 425 10.26 -15.70 -0.90
C HIS A 425 11.56 -15.44 -0.13
N SER A 426 12.22 -14.29 -0.34
CA SER A 426 13.50 -13.98 0.30
C SER A 426 13.34 -13.24 1.62
N HIS A 427 12.97 -11.98 1.59
CA HIS A 427 12.95 -11.07 2.75
C HIS A 427 12.02 -11.48 3.88
N ILE A 428 10.97 -12.26 3.55
CA ILE A 428 9.98 -12.74 4.52
C ILE A 428 10.63 -13.48 5.68
N PHE A 429 11.48 -14.45 5.35
CA PHE A 429 12.11 -15.33 6.34
C PHE A 429 13.16 -14.60 7.15
N THR A 430 13.90 -13.67 6.55
CA THR A 430 14.84 -12.80 7.26
C THR A 430 14.14 -12.04 8.37
N VAL A 431 13.02 -11.38 8.05
CA VAL A 431 12.25 -10.62 9.04
C VAL A 431 11.56 -11.53 10.05
N LEU A 432 10.92 -12.63 9.61
CA LEU A 432 10.18 -13.53 10.51
C LEU A 432 11.07 -14.33 11.46
N SER A 433 12.32 -14.60 11.09
CA SER A 433 13.32 -15.26 11.93
C SER A 433 14.09 -14.29 12.84
N ASP A 434 13.75 -13.00 12.82
CA ASP A 434 14.49 -11.96 13.53
C ASP A 434 15.98 -11.94 13.15
N ASN A 435 16.26 -12.03 11.85
CA ASN A 435 17.61 -12.10 11.23
C ASN A 435 18.46 -13.30 11.65
N LYS A 436 17.88 -14.35 12.26
CA LYS A 436 18.61 -15.60 12.54
C LYS A 436 18.90 -16.39 11.27
N VAL A 437 18.06 -16.21 10.25
CA VAL A 437 18.23 -16.73 8.90
C VAL A 437 18.19 -15.57 7.94
N GLU A 438 19.24 -15.37 7.17
CA GLU A 438 19.33 -14.33 6.15
C GLU A 438 19.10 -14.94 4.77
N ILE A 439 18.01 -14.56 4.10
CA ILE A 439 17.70 -14.99 2.74
C ILE A 439 17.73 -13.80 1.81
N ARG A 440 18.57 -13.86 0.79
CA ARG A 440 18.80 -12.82 -0.21
C ARG A 440 18.09 -13.16 -1.52
N PRO A 441 17.59 -12.17 -2.29
CA PRO A 441 16.90 -12.44 -3.55
C PRO A 441 17.84 -13.02 -4.61
N LEU A 442 17.32 -13.97 -5.40
CA LEU A 442 17.91 -14.45 -6.64
C LEU A 442 17.24 -13.80 -7.84
N GLU A 443 17.99 -13.65 -8.93
CA GLU A 443 17.40 -13.35 -10.23
C GLU A 443 16.48 -14.49 -10.68
N ASP A 444 15.26 -14.15 -11.05
CA ASP A 444 14.15 -15.09 -11.16
C ASP A 444 13.85 -15.55 -12.60
N GLN A 445 14.42 -14.85 -13.60
CA GLN A 445 14.04 -15.06 -15.00
C GLN A 445 14.65 -16.31 -15.62
N ASN A 446 15.88 -16.64 -15.27
CA ASN A 446 16.62 -17.72 -15.92
C ASN A 446 17.18 -18.80 -14.97
N TYR A 447 17.02 -18.62 -13.66
CA TYR A 447 17.50 -19.53 -12.60
C TYR A 447 19.03 -19.82 -12.65
N LYS A 448 19.82 -18.93 -13.25
CA LYS A 448 21.29 -19.07 -13.33
C LYS A 448 22.01 -18.85 -12.01
N ARG A 449 21.24 -18.62 -10.94
CA ARG A 449 21.77 -18.31 -9.60
C ARG A 449 22.56 -16.99 -9.56
N GLU A 450 22.09 -16.02 -10.33
CA GLU A 450 22.64 -14.66 -10.33
C GLU A 450 22.04 -13.83 -9.17
N ALA A 451 22.76 -12.80 -8.76
CA ALA A 451 22.32 -11.87 -7.72
C ALA A 451 21.04 -11.16 -8.13
N GLY A 452 20.02 -11.17 -7.27
CA GLY A 452 18.78 -10.42 -7.50
C GLY A 452 18.99 -8.94 -7.20
N THR A 453 18.83 -8.10 -8.21
CA THR A 453 19.03 -6.64 -8.11
C THR A 453 17.75 -5.86 -7.71
N TRP A 454 16.67 -6.56 -7.42
CA TRP A 454 15.40 -5.93 -7.06
C TRP A 454 15.29 -5.69 -5.56
N LEU A 455 15.33 -4.41 -5.12
CA LEU A 455 15.23 -4.02 -3.71
C LEU A 455 16.17 -4.84 -2.80
N SER A 456 17.45 -4.81 -3.12
CA SER A 456 18.50 -5.58 -2.45
C SER A 456 19.79 -4.78 -2.37
N SER A 457 20.81 -5.29 -1.69
CA SER A 457 22.13 -4.65 -1.55
C SER A 457 23.20 -5.46 -2.29
N SER A 458 24.06 -4.78 -3.06
CA SER A 458 25.17 -5.42 -3.76
C SER A 458 26.14 -6.12 -2.80
N THR A 459 26.34 -5.54 -1.62
CA THR A 459 27.26 -6.12 -0.59
C THR A 459 26.80 -7.48 -0.06
N TRP A 460 25.56 -7.88 -0.30
CA TRP A 460 25.07 -9.19 0.14
C TRP A 460 25.67 -10.35 -0.64
N TYR A 461 26.15 -10.09 -1.83
CA TYR A 461 26.69 -11.11 -2.74
C TYR A 461 28.22 -11.14 -2.77
N ASP A 462 28.88 -10.13 -2.18
CA ASP A 462 30.33 -10.03 -2.10
C ASP A 462 30.96 -10.94 -1.02
N LYS A 463 30.14 -11.46 -0.11
CA LYS A 463 30.61 -12.28 1.02
C LYS A 463 30.96 -13.69 0.52
N THR A 464 32.23 -14.02 0.54
CA THR A 464 32.72 -15.41 0.51
C THR A 464 32.32 -16.05 1.85
N ASP A 465 31.16 -16.68 1.89
CA ASP A 465 30.64 -17.25 3.12
C ASP A 465 31.50 -18.45 3.57
N LYS A 466 31.86 -18.40 4.86
CA LYS A 466 32.57 -19.46 5.57
C LYS A 466 31.63 -20.52 6.17
N GLY A 467 30.43 -20.69 5.67
CA GLY A 467 29.42 -21.61 6.19
C GLY A 467 28.53 -22.17 5.10
N GLY A 468 27.81 -23.24 5.40
CA GLY A 468 26.86 -23.86 4.48
C GLY A 468 25.82 -22.87 3.99
N SER A 469 25.71 -22.74 2.67
CA SER A 469 24.74 -21.89 2.00
C SER A 469 23.55 -22.74 1.54
N PHE A 470 22.41 -22.08 1.32
CA PHE A 470 21.24 -22.78 0.80
C PHE A 470 20.50 -21.98 -0.27
N ILE A 471 19.71 -22.69 -1.06
CA ILE A 471 18.70 -22.11 -1.95
C ILE A 471 17.34 -22.65 -1.54
N LEU A 472 16.39 -21.72 -1.30
CA LEU A 472 15.01 -22.02 -0.96
C LEU A 472 14.14 -21.80 -2.20
N MET A 473 13.50 -22.86 -2.71
CA MET A 473 12.60 -22.78 -3.86
C MET A 473 11.16 -23.10 -3.46
N PRO A 474 10.18 -22.26 -3.84
CA PRO A 474 8.77 -22.60 -3.70
C PRO A 474 8.39 -23.70 -4.72
N SER A 475 7.37 -24.49 -4.40
CA SER A 475 6.98 -25.70 -5.14
C SER A 475 6.78 -25.46 -6.63
N GLU A 476 6.21 -24.33 -7.01
CA GLU A 476 5.94 -23.95 -8.41
C GLU A 476 7.20 -23.61 -9.22
N LYS A 477 8.33 -23.39 -8.56
CA LYS A 477 9.61 -23.06 -9.20
C LYS A 477 10.66 -24.16 -9.14
N ILE A 478 10.36 -25.30 -8.53
CA ILE A 478 11.29 -26.43 -8.37
C ILE A 478 11.72 -26.98 -9.72
N GLU A 479 10.78 -27.35 -10.59
CA GLU A 479 11.08 -27.96 -11.88
C GLU A 479 11.90 -27.03 -12.81
N PRO A 480 11.52 -25.75 -13.00
CA PRO A 480 12.37 -24.81 -13.74
C PRO A 480 13.78 -24.65 -13.17
N PHE A 481 13.91 -24.58 -11.84
CA PHE A 481 15.20 -24.45 -11.18
C PHE A 481 16.11 -25.69 -11.38
N GLU A 482 15.58 -26.90 -11.21
CA GLU A 482 16.33 -28.16 -11.41
C GLU A 482 16.72 -28.36 -12.88
N ARG A 483 15.86 -27.95 -13.82
CA ARG A 483 16.17 -27.93 -15.25
C ARG A 483 17.33 -27.00 -15.55
N ALA A 484 17.29 -25.76 -15.05
CA ALA A 484 18.37 -24.79 -15.23
C ALA A 484 19.68 -25.25 -14.59
N THR A 485 19.63 -25.88 -13.42
CA THR A 485 20.82 -26.46 -12.77
C THR A 485 21.56 -27.44 -13.71
N LYS A 486 20.85 -28.33 -14.40
CA LYS A 486 21.43 -29.27 -15.37
C LYS A 486 21.85 -28.56 -16.66
N GLU A 487 21.03 -27.69 -17.21
CA GLU A 487 21.26 -26.99 -18.48
C GLU A 487 22.54 -26.14 -18.44
N TYR A 488 22.72 -25.40 -17.32
CA TYR A 488 23.88 -24.51 -17.14
C TYR A 488 25.04 -25.19 -16.40
N ASN A 489 24.95 -26.50 -16.13
CA ASN A 489 25.99 -27.28 -15.43
C ASN A 489 26.41 -26.63 -14.09
N LEU A 490 25.41 -26.17 -13.31
CA LEU A 490 25.65 -25.55 -12.01
C LEU A 490 25.97 -26.59 -10.94
N SER A 491 26.60 -26.15 -9.83
CA SER A 491 26.95 -27.04 -8.71
C SER A 491 25.72 -27.75 -8.14
N GLU A 492 25.84 -29.06 -7.91
CA GLU A 492 24.80 -29.87 -7.29
C GLU A 492 24.75 -29.62 -5.77
N PRO A 493 23.56 -29.66 -5.15
CA PRO A 493 23.42 -29.52 -3.70
C PRO A 493 23.98 -30.76 -2.99
N THR A 494 24.61 -30.58 -1.83
CA THR A 494 25.09 -31.66 -0.97
C THR A 494 23.97 -32.39 -0.25
N LYS A 495 22.88 -31.67 0.05
CA LYS A 495 21.66 -32.21 0.67
C LYS A 495 20.43 -31.48 0.17
N THR A 496 19.35 -32.21 0.03
CA THR A 496 18.04 -31.65 -0.34
C THR A 496 16.98 -32.00 0.70
N ILE A 497 16.18 -31.04 1.12
CA ILE A 497 15.10 -31.23 2.08
C ILE A 497 13.80 -30.74 1.42
N THR A 498 12.78 -31.61 1.38
CA THR A 498 11.47 -31.28 0.80
C THR A 498 10.46 -31.04 1.90
N LEU A 499 9.82 -29.88 1.87
CA LEU A 499 8.69 -29.47 2.73
C LEU A 499 7.42 -29.38 1.87
N GLU A 500 6.26 -29.13 2.49
CA GLU A 500 4.98 -29.09 1.75
C GLU A 500 4.98 -28.08 0.59
N ARG A 501 5.49 -26.87 0.82
CA ARG A 501 5.50 -25.77 -0.17
C ARG A 501 6.87 -25.33 -0.64
N TYR A 502 7.93 -25.88 -0.06
CA TYR A 502 9.29 -25.44 -0.34
C TYR A 502 10.22 -26.63 -0.48
N LYS A 503 11.28 -26.42 -1.26
CA LYS A 503 12.42 -27.32 -1.31
C LYS A 503 13.68 -26.54 -0.96
N ILE A 504 14.46 -27.06 -0.03
CA ILE A 504 15.72 -26.49 0.45
C ILE A 504 16.86 -27.28 -0.15
N TYR A 505 17.74 -26.60 -0.85
CA TYR A 505 18.97 -27.16 -1.42
C TYR A 505 20.14 -26.62 -0.63
N LEU A 506 20.86 -27.49 0.08
CA LEU A 506 22.03 -27.13 0.89
C LEU A 506 23.30 -27.31 0.07
N PHE A 507 24.25 -26.41 0.25
CA PHE A 507 25.55 -26.40 -0.44
C PHE A 507 26.69 -26.20 0.54
N ASP A 508 27.85 -26.84 0.32
CA ASP A 508 29.03 -26.63 1.14
C ASP A 508 29.77 -25.33 0.81
N THR A 509 29.53 -24.79 -0.36
CA THR A 509 30.06 -23.49 -0.85
C THR A 509 28.95 -22.60 -1.36
N ASN A 510 29.26 -21.32 -1.51
CA ASN A 510 28.26 -20.37 -2.03
C ASN A 510 27.80 -20.81 -3.44
N PRO A 511 26.48 -21.04 -3.66
CA PRO A 511 25.95 -21.50 -4.94
C PRO A 511 25.76 -20.39 -5.98
N ILE A 512 26.03 -19.13 -5.65
CA ILE A 512 25.85 -17.99 -6.56
C ILE A 512 26.95 -17.95 -7.60
N THR A 513 26.57 -17.79 -8.85
CA THR A 513 27.49 -17.54 -9.96
C THR A 513 27.72 -16.02 -10.05
N ASN A 514 28.97 -15.61 -10.07
CA ASN A 514 29.40 -14.23 -10.26
C ASN A 514 29.20 -13.80 -11.73
#